data_ed7d865d9008707fa5a189ab864d5bca
#
_entry.id   ed7d865d9008707fa5a189ab864d5bca
#
_cell.length_a   1.000
_cell.length_b   1.000
_cell.length_c   1.000
_cell.angle_alpha   90.00
_cell.angle_beta   90.00
_cell.angle_gamma   90.00
#
_symmetry.space_group_name_H-M   'P 1'
#
loop_
_entity.id
_entity.type
_entity.pdbx_description
1 polymer ?
#
loop_
_entity_poly.entity_id
_entity_poly.type
_entity_poly.pdbx_seq_one_letter_code
_entity_poly.pdbx_strand_id
1 'polypeptide(L)'
;EKCNLYLFSDLLFTCYDALCGQINLAVFDDVFLSYKEGFVKSDINAFKNVIKKIGDNSSDILFIDNNSTNTLNAEKLGWSCLCTNGSNFNIIKEKVNEFLLGD
;
A
#
# COMPACT_ATOMS: atom_id res chain seq x y z
N GLU A 1 9.52 -4.45 -17.15
CA GLU A 1 9.77 -3.38 -16.20
C GLU A 1 9.64 -3.87 -14.78
N LYS A 2 10.65 -3.67 -14.00
CA LYS A 2 10.69 -4.14 -12.63
C LYS A 2 10.17 -3.08 -11.67
N CYS A 3 9.37 -3.48 -10.71
CA CYS A 3 8.96 -2.60 -9.62
C CYS A 3 8.93 -3.41 -8.32
N ASN A 4 9.03 -2.71 -7.21
CA ASN A 4 8.89 -3.35 -5.92
C ASN A 4 7.42 -3.42 -5.53
N LEU A 5 7.06 -4.48 -4.82
CA LEU A 5 5.69 -4.70 -4.38
C LEU A 5 5.67 -4.78 -2.86
N TYR A 6 4.83 -3.96 -2.24
CA TYR A 6 4.71 -3.90 -0.78
C TYR A 6 3.29 -4.15 -0.34
N LEU A 7 3.14 -4.80 0.80
CA LEU A 7 1.84 -4.92 1.47
C LEU A 7 1.81 -3.94 2.63
N PHE A 8 0.74 -3.13 2.72
CA PHE A 8 0.56 -2.15 3.78
C PHE A 8 -0.86 -2.34 4.30
N SER A 9 -0.99 -2.95 5.48
CA SER A 9 -2.27 -3.39 6.00
C SER A 9 -2.45 -3.06 7.47
N ASP A 10 -3.66 -2.64 7.84
CA ASP A 10 -4.05 -2.55 9.23
C ASP A 10 -4.43 -3.95 9.68
N LEU A 11 -3.73 -4.47 10.68
CA LEU A 11 -3.90 -5.85 11.10
C LEU A 11 -3.65 -5.98 12.58
N LEU A 12 -4.56 -6.68 13.27
CA LEU A 12 -4.36 -7.03 14.66
C LEU A 12 -3.39 -8.21 14.73
N PHE A 13 -2.56 -8.22 15.78
CA PHE A 13 -1.60 -9.31 16.00
C PHE A 13 -2.29 -10.68 15.94
N THR A 14 -3.48 -10.79 16.54
CA THR A 14 -4.22 -12.06 16.59
C THR A 14 -4.70 -12.55 15.23
N CYS A 15 -4.69 -11.68 14.20
CA CYS A 15 -5.13 -12.04 12.86
C CYS A 15 -3.97 -12.42 11.93
N TYR A 16 -2.74 -12.35 12.40
CA TYR A 16 -1.57 -12.56 11.55
C TYR A 16 -1.55 -13.96 10.93
N ASP A 17 -1.84 -14.98 11.72
CA ASP A 17 -1.82 -16.36 11.21
C ASP A 17 -2.89 -16.57 10.13
N ALA A 18 -4.06 -15.95 10.31
CA ALA A 18 -5.12 -16.04 9.29
C ALA A 18 -4.67 -15.38 7.98
N LEU A 19 -3.98 -14.25 8.07
CA LEU A 19 -3.46 -13.58 6.87
C LEU A 19 -2.45 -14.47 6.16
N CYS A 20 -1.52 -15.07 6.91
CA CYS A 20 -0.50 -15.95 6.33
C CYS A 20 -1.12 -17.17 5.66
N GLY A 21 -2.27 -17.62 6.14
CA GLY A 21 -2.99 -18.74 5.54
C GLY A 21 -3.70 -18.39 4.24
N GLN A 22 -3.94 -17.11 3.97
CA GLN A 22 -4.67 -16.64 2.79
C GLN A 22 -3.77 -16.05 1.73
N ILE A 23 -2.65 -15.46 2.14
CA ILE A 23 -1.75 -14.72 1.24
C ILE A 23 -0.33 -15.23 1.44
N ASN A 24 0.36 -15.47 0.33
CA ASN A 24 1.78 -15.77 0.39
C ASN A 24 2.56 -14.46 0.55
N LEU A 25 2.96 -14.14 1.77
CA LEU A 25 3.65 -12.88 2.05
C LEU A 25 5.03 -12.79 1.39
N ALA A 26 5.57 -13.93 0.96
CA ALA A 26 6.89 -13.94 0.31
C ALA A 26 6.89 -13.29 -1.08
N VAL A 27 5.71 -13.03 -1.67
CA VAL A 27 5.65 -12.33 -2.97
C VAL A 27 5.94 -10.84 -2.83
N PHE A 28 5.87 -10.29 -1.60
CA PHE A 28 6.11 -8.87 -1.37
C PHE A 28 7.56 -8.60 -1.02
N ASP A 29 8.09 -7.48 -1.50
CA ASP A 29 9.46 -7.06 -1.16
C ASP A 29 9.57 -6.67 0.31
N ASP A 30 8.49 -6.12 0.87
CA ASP A 30 8.38 -5.88 2.31
C ASP A 30 6.91 -5.82 2.70
N VAL A 31 6.64 -5.93 3.99
CA VAL A 31 5.30 -5.98 4.54
C VAL A 31 5.23 -5.04 5.73
N PHE A 32 4.26 -4.10 5.69
CA PHE A 32 4.07 -3.13 6.76
C PHE A 32 2.70 -3.40 7.39
N LEU A 33 2.71 -3.92 8.61
CA LEU A 33 1.50 -4.29 9.35
C LEU A 33 1.34 -3.37 10.54
N SER A 34 0.13 -2.87 10.78
CA SER A 34 -0.09 -1.86 11.81
C SER A 34 0.37 -2.30 13.19
N TYR A 35 0.17 -3.57 13.54
CA TYR A 35 0.56 -4.03 14.89
C TYR A 35 2.09 -4.05 15.08
N LYS A 36 2.86 -4.17 14.01
CA LYS A 36 4.33 -4.15 14.06
C LYS A 36 4.87 -2.73 13.96
N GLU A 37 4.23 -1.91 13.12
CA GLU A 37 4.73 -0.56 12.84
C GLU A 37 4.31 0.46 13.89
N GLY A 38 3.24 0.18 14.63
CA GLY A 38 2.75 1.09 15.66
C GLY A 38 1.83 2.17 15.17
N PHE A 39 1.44 2.15 13.91
CA PHE A 39 0.53 3.14 13.30
C PHE A 39 -0.53 2.44 12.47
N VAL A 40 -1.71 3.03 12.40
CA VAL A 40 -2.77 2.58 11.49
C VAL A 40 -2.88 3.56 10.32
N LYS A 41 -3.44 3.11 9.19
CA LYS A 41 -3.49 3.91 7.96
C LYS A 41 -4.37 5.16 8.06
N SER A 42 -5.26 5.25 9.05
CA SER A 42 -6.00 6.50 9.29
C SER A 42 -5.10 7.60 9.86
N ASP A 43 -3.93 7.23 10.38
CA ASP A 43 -2.93 8.18 10.90
C ASP A 43 -1.90 8.43 9.79
N ILE A 44 -1.74 9.69 9.39
CA ILE A 44 -0.81 10.04 8.32
C ILE A 44 0.64 9.63 8.65
N ASN A 45 0.96 9.51 9.93
CA ASN A 45 2.30 9.07 10.34
C ASN A 45 2.60 7.64 9.91
N ALA A 46 1.57 6.81 9.67
CA ALA A 46 1.77 5.47 9.13
C ALA A 46 2.42 5.55 7.74
N PHE A 47 1.97 6.48 6.91
CA PHE A 47 2.52 6.66 5.57
C PHE A 47 3.93 7.25 5.61
N LYS A 48 4.18 8.19 6.52
CA LYS A 48 5.51 8.76 6.70
C LYS A 48 6.50 7.68 7.13
N ASN A 49 6.06 6.77 8.00
CA ASN A 49 6.87 5.66 8.45
C ASN A 49 7.24 4.73 7.29
N VAL A 50 6.27 4.43 6.42
CA VAL A 50 6.49 3.55 5.27
C VAL A 50 7.48 4.18 4.29
N ILE A 51 7.29 5.46 3.94
CA ILE A 51 8.18 6.12 2.96
C ILE A 51 9.61 6.18 3.50
N LYS A 52 9.76 6.39 4.80
CA LYS A 52 11.08 6.42 5.43
C LYS A 52 11.76 5.05 5.31
N LYS A 53 11.02 3.97 5.48
CA LYS A 53 11.58 2.61 5.41
C LYS A 53 11.85 2.17 3.99
N ILE A 54 11.00 2.56 3.04
CA ILE A 54 11.20 2.24 1.63
C ILE A 54 12.37 3.05 1.05
N GLY A 55 12.46 4.32 1.43
CA GLY A 55 13.55 5.18 0.95
C GLY A 55 13.33 5.78 -0.43
N ASP A 56 12.16 5.59 -1.02
CA ASP A 56 11.83 6.13 -2.33
C ASP A 56 11.16 7.50 -2.22
N ASN A 57 11.08 8.20 -3.34
CA ASN A 57 10.32 9.44 -3.42
C ASN A 57 8.83 9.13 -3.44
N SER A 58 8.04 9.99 -2.80
CA SER A 58 6.59 9.83 -2.78
C SER A 58 5.96 9.75 -4.17
N SER A 59 6.50 10.49 -5.13
CA SER A 59 5.97 10.49 -6.50
C SER A 59 6.19 9.15 -7.22
N ASP A 60 7.08 8.31 -6.69
CA ASP A 60 7.38 7.01 -7.29
C ASP A 60 6.57 5.88 -6.66
N ILE A 61 5.57 6.20 -5.85
CA ILE A 61 4.75 5.22 -5.15
C ILE A 61 3.31 5.28 -5.66
N LEU A 62 2.76 4.12 -5.99
CA LEU A 62 1.33 3.96 -6.28
C LEU A 62 0.70 3.20 -5.12
N PHE A 63 -0.29 3.79 -4.48
CA PHE A 63 -1.02 3.21 -3.36
C PHE A 63 -2.43 2.84 -3.80
N ILE A 64 -2.81 1.59 -3.57
CA ILE A 64 -4.13 1.07 -3.92
C ILE A 64 -4.80 0.60 -2.64
N ASP A 65 -5.97 1.15 -2.34
CA ASP A 65 -6.71 0.82 -1.12
C ASP A 65 -8.21 1.02 -1.38
N ASN A 66 -9.05 0.40 -0.57
CA ASN A 66 -10.49 0.55 -0.68
C ASN A 66 -11.04 1.66 0.22
N ASN A 67 -10.24 2.26 1.05
CA ASN A 67 -10.67 3.26 2.02
C ASN A 67 -10.21 4.65 1.59
N SER A 68 -11.17 5.56 1.35
CA SER A 68 -10.86 6.89 0.85
C SER A 68 -10.06 7.74 1.85
N THR A 69 -10.24 7.53 3.15
CA THR A 69 -9.43 8.23 4.15
C THR A 69 -7.97 7.86 4.01
N ASN A 70 -7.70 6.58 3.77
CA ASN A 70 -6.33 6.11 3.59
C ASN A 70 -5.70 6.68 2.32
N THR A 71 -6.42 6.68 1.20
CA THR A 71 -5.88 7.24 -0.03
C THR A 71 -5.69 8.74 0.06
N LEU A 72 -6.57 9.45 0.79
CA LEU A 72 -6.38 10.88 1.01
C LEU A 72 -5.10 11.17 1.80
N ASN A 73 -4.80 10.36 2.80
CA ASN A 73 -3.55 10.51 3.56
C ASN A 73 -2.33 10.34 2.65
N ALA A 74 -2.36 9.34 1.79
CA ALA A 74 -1.27 9.10 0.85
C ALA A 74 -1.14 10.26 -0.14
N GLU A 75 -2.26 10.78 -0.65
CA GLU A 75 -2.25 11.91 -1.57
C GLU A 75 -1.64 13.16 -0.94
N LYS A 76 -1.90 13.39 0.34
CA LYS A 76 -1.31 14.54 1.06
C LYS A 76 0.20 14.49 1.07
N LEU A 77 0.78 13.30 0.94
CA LEU A 77 2.22 13.10 0.92
C LEU A 77 2.78 13.00 -0.50
N GLY A 78 1.93 13.17 -1.51
CA GLY A 78 2.37 13.16 -2.90
C GLY A 78 2.40 11.79 -3.56
N TRP A 79 1.82 10.76 -2.94
CA TRP A 79 1.73 9.45 -3.55
C TRP A 79 0.65 9.44 -4.64
N SER A 80 0.86 8.65 -5.70
CA SER A 80 -0.21 8.35 -6.65
C SER A 80 -1.15 7.33 -6.01
N CYS A 81 -2.46 7.49 -6.20
CA CYS A 81 -3.42 6.67 -5.48
C CYS A 81 -4.55 6.17 -6.38
N LEU A 82 -5.07 5.01 -6.03
CA LEU A 82 -6.31 4.48 -6.58
C LEU A 82 -7.16 3.98 -5.41
N CYS A 83 -8.37 4.52 -5.27
CA CYS A 83 -9.32 4.04 -4.27
C CYS A 83 -10.31 3.12 -4.98
N THR A 84 -10.29 1.84 -4.65
CA THR A 84 -11.17 0.86 -5.28
C THR A 84 -11.41 -0.31 -4.32
N ASN A 85 -12.57 -0.93 -4.43
CA ASN A 85 -12.89 -2.10 -3.62
C ASN A 85 -12.34 -3.40 -4.22
N GLY A 86 -11.60 -3.31 -5.31
CA GLY A 86 -11.00 -4.48 -5.93
C GLY A 86 -11.94 -5.30 -6.81
N SER A 87 -13.21 -4.89 -6.94
CA SER A 87 -14.19 -5.64 -7.72
C SER A 87 -13.97 -5.52 -9.23
N ASN A 88 -13.24 -4.49 -9.66
CA ASN A 88 -12.94 -4.32 -11.09
C ASN A 88 -11.42 -4.38 -11.29
N PHE A 89 -10.95 -5.58 -11.59
CA PHE A 89 -9.53 -5.81 -11.78
C PHE A 89 -8.95 -4.99 -12.93
N ASN A 90 -9.76 -4.71 -13.97
CA ASN A 90 -9.28 -3.95 -15.12
C ASN A 90 -8.91 -2.52 -14.76
N ILE A 91 -9.65 -1.88 -13.85
CA ILE A 91 -9.30 -0.53 -13.38
C ILE A 91 -7.95 -0.53 -12.70
N ILE A 92 -7.70 -1.54 -11.85
CA ILE A 92 -6.43 -1.67 -11.15
C ILE A 92 -5.29 -1.87 -12.16
N LYS A 93 -5.51 -2.76 -13.12
CA LYS A 93 -4.51 -3.07 -14.15
C LYS A 93 -4.16 -1.84 -14.98
N GLU A 94 -5.17 -1.06 -15.39
CA GLU A 94 -4.95 0.16 -16.14
C GLU A 94 -4.16 1.17 -15.35
N LYS A 95 -4.50 1.35 -14.08
CA LYS A 95 -3.81 2.32 -13.21
C LYS A 95 -2.35 1.94 -13.01
N VAL A 96 -2.09 0.65 -12.79
CA VAL A 96 -0.72 0.16 -12.63
C VAL A 96 0.07 0.40 -13.92
N ASN A 97 -0.52 0.12 -15.08
CA ASN A 97 0.15 0.33 -16.35
C ASN A 97 0.47 1.81 -16.59
N GLU A 98 -0.48 2.71 -16.30
CA GLU A 98 -0.24 4.15 -16.39
C GLU A 98 0.93 4.57 -15.52
N PHE A 99 0.94 4.09 -14.29
CA PHE A 99 1.98 4.43 -13.34
C PHE A 99 3.35 3.96 -13.81
N LEU A 100 3.43 2.73 -14.31
CA LEU A 100 4.70 2.15 -14.75
C LEU A 100 5.23 2.81 -16.01
N LEU A 101 4.35 3.24 -16.91
CA LEU A 101 4.76 3.93 -18.14
C LEU A 101 5.18 5.36 -17.88
N GLY A 102 4.79 5.92 -16.81
CA GLY A 102 5.38 7.08 -16.28
C GLY A 102 4.93 8.33 -16.75
N ASP A 103 4.66 8.65 -17.03
CA ASP A 103 4.67 9.84 -17.22
C ASP A 103 5.67 10.39 -17.54
#